data_21f028c0beb19a54ac14b7f158b08daf
#
_entry.id   21f028c0beb19a54ac14b7f158b08daf
#
_cell.length_a   1.000
_cell.length_b   1.000
_cell.length_c   1.000
_cell.angle_alpha   90.00
_cell.angle_beta   90.00
_cell.angle_gamma   90.00
#
_symmetry.space_group_name_H-M   'P 1'
#
loop_
_entity.id
_entity.type
_entity.pdbx_description
1 polymer ?
#
loop_
_entity_poly.entity_id
_entity_poly.type
_entity_poly.pdbx_seq_one_letter_code
_entity_poly.pdbx_strand_id
1 'polypeptide(L)'
;SRGLGDVYKRQVLVGAMRPSTAMSADGPLNLYNAVVTAAARESRGKGVVIAMNGLILGAHGAMKTNTVDVQTFQSPNSGALGYVLNGKVFYNMESLKRHTTGSDFDVAHLDKLPKVGIVYSYSNVEADVMIPFLNNGYQGIIHAGVGNGNIHQNLFPMLEKARQQGILVVRSSRVPTGPTTLDAEVDDNKYQFVASQELNPQKARVLLMLALTKTKDWKK
;
A
#
# COMPACT_ATOMS: atom_id res chain seq x y z
N SER A 1 -18.53 1.84 3.64
CA SER A 1 -18.62 0.40 3.37
C SER A 1 -18.64 -0.35 4.70
N ARG A 2 -19.57 -1.25 4.88
CA ARG A 2 -19.72 -2.02 6.11
C ARG A 2 -18.73 -3.18 6.06
N GLY A 3 -17.68 -3.13 6.87
CA GLY A 3 -16.51 -4.00 6.83
C GLY A 3 -16.73 -5.51 6.86
N LEU A 4 -17.87 -5.99 7.36
CA LEU A 4 -18.21 -7.43 7.36
C LEU A 4 -18.56 -7.99 5.98
N GLY A 5 -18.98 -7.16 5.00
CA GLY A 5 -19.24 -7.58 3.64
C GLY A 5 -17.97 -7.97 2.88
N ASP A 6 -16.84 -7.42 3.28
CA ASP A 6 -15.59 -7.48 2.53
C ASP A 6 -14.82 -8.80 2.77
N VAL A 7 -15.00 -9.40 3.96
CA VAL A 7 -14.30 -10.63 4.34
C VAL A 7 -14.84 -11.86 3.61
N TYR A 8 -16.14 -11.87 3.31
CA TYR A 8 -16.81 -13.03 2.69
C TYR A 8 -17.15 -12.84 1.22
N LYS A 9 -17.03 -11.62 0.70
CA LYS A 9 -17.35 -11.29 -0.69
C LYS A 9 -16.08 -11.08 -1.50
N ARG A 10 -16.12 -11.52 -2.74
CA ARG A 10 -15.10 -11.15 -3.72
C ARG A 10 -15.19 -9.65 -3.97
N GLN A 11 -14.07 -8.96 -3.78
CA GLN A 11 -13.97 -7.54 -4.11
C GLN A 11 -13.10 -7.35 -5.34
N VAL A 12 -13.69 -6.75 -6.36
CA VAL A 12 -12.99 -6.37 -7.58
C VAL A 12 -13.11 -4.86 -7.73
N LEU A 13 -12.01 -4.16 -7.58
CA LEU A 13 -11.92 -2.73 -7.82
C LEU A 13 -11.72 -2.49 -9.31
N VAL A 14 -12.33 -1.45 -9.83
CA VAL A 14 -12.26 -1.07 -11.25
C VAL A 14 -12.27 0.45 -11.39
N GLY A 15 -11.69 0.92 -12.47
CA GLY A 15 -11.69 2.34 -12.84
C GLY A 15 -11.45 2.53 -14.32
N ALA A 16 -11.23 3.77 -14.72
CA ALA A 16 -10.88 4.16 -16.07
C ALA A 16 -9.83 5.25 -16.05
N MET A 17 -8.98 5.28 -17.07
CA MET A 17 -7.99 6.33 -17.29
C MET A 17 -8.49 7.40 -18.27
N ARG A 18 -9.43 7.07 -19.12
CA ARG A 18 -10.05 7.97 -20.09
C ARG A 18 -11.48 8.30 -19.69
N PRO A 19 -11.95 9.53 -19.84
CA PRO A 19 -13.36 9.86 -19.67
C PRO A 19 -14.24 9.08 -20.65
N SER A 20 -15.47 8.81 -20.27
CA SER A 20 -16.41 8.01 -21.08
C SER A 20 -16.69 8.59 -22.48
N THR A 21 -16.48 9.90 -22.66
CA THR A 21 -16.64 10.62 -23.92
C THR A 21 -15.39 10.62 -24.79
N ALA A 22 -14.26 10.11 -24.29
CA ALA A 22 -13.03 10.06 -25.05
C ALA A 22 -13.06 8.97 -26.12
N MET A 23 -12.34 9.21 -27.22
CA MET A 23 -12.07 8.17 -28.20
C MET A 23 -11.35 7.00 -27.54
N SER A 24 -11.80 5.76 -27.78
CA SER A 24 -11.26 4.54 -27.14
C SER A 24 -11.29 4.61 -25.62
N ALA A 25 -12.40 5.07 -25.03
CA ALA A 25 -12.60 5.05 -23.59
C ALA A 25 -12.43 3.62 -23.03
N ASP A 26 -11.61 3.46 -21.99
CA ASP A 26 -11.26 2.15 -21.41
C ASP A 26 -12.29 1.66 -20.36
N GLY A 27 -13.12 2.55 -19.84
CA GLY A 27 -14.07 2.25 -18.76
C GLY A 27 -15.05 1.12 -19.03
N PRO A 28 -15.74 1.08 -20.20
CA PRO A 28 -16.72 0.03 -20.48
C PRO A 28 -16.12 -1.38 -20.45
N LEU A 29 -14.96 -1.58 -21.09
CA LEU A 29 -14.30 -2.90 -21.10
C LEU A 29 -13.73 -3.24 -19.72
N ASN A 30 -13.17 -2.28 -18.99
CA ASN A 30 -12.69 -2.50 -17.63
C ASN A 30 -13.84 -2.94 -16.71
N LEU A 31 -15.00 -2.28 -16.79
CA LEU A 31 -16.18 -2.65 -16.01
C LEU A 31 -16.69 -4.06 -16.35
N TYR A 32 -16.79 -4.39 -17.64
CA TYR A 32 -17.15 -5.73 -18.09
C TYR A 32 -16.19 -6.78 -17.50
N ASN A 33 -14.88 -6.58 -17.65
CA ASN A 33 -13.86 -7.49 -17.13
C ASN A 33 -13.92 -7.61 -15.60
N ALA A 34 -14.24 -6.54 -14.89
CA ALA A 34 -14.40 -6.56 -13.45
C ALA A 34 -15.61 -7.42 -13.02
N VAL A 35 -16.74 -7.31 -13.71
CA VAL A 35 -17.93 -8.14 -13.46
C VAL A 35 -17.63 -9.61 -13.75
N VAL A 36 -16.98 -9.91 -14.88
CA VAL A 36 -16.53 -11.27 -15.23
C VAL A 36 -15.62 -11.83 -14.15
N THR A 37 -14.64 -11.04 -13.68
CA THR A 37 -13.72 -11.43 -12.60
C THR A 37 -14.48 -11.69 -11.30
N ALA A 38 -15.42 -10.84 -10.93
CA ALA A 38 -16.21 -11.01 -9.70
C ALA A 38 -17.13 -12.23 -9.75
N ALA A 39 -17.65 -12.59 -10.93
CA ALA A 39 -18.51 -13.74 -11.13
C ALA A 39 -17.73 -15.06 -11.18
N ALA A 40 -16.46 -15.05 -11.58
CA ALA A 40 -15.65 -16.24 -11.79
C ALA A 40 -15.42 -17.02 -10.48
N ARG A 41 -15.59 -18.35 -10.52
CA ARG A 41 -15.33 -19.24 -9.35
C ARG A 41 -13.85 -19.19 -8.93
N GLU A 42 -12.96 -19.08 -9.89
CA GLU A 42 -11.51 -19.02 -9.74
C GLU A 42 -11.05 -17.79 -8.94
N SER A 43 -11.87 -16.75 -8.86
CA SER A 43 -11.60 -15.55 -8.06
C SER A 43 -11.85 -15.74 -6.56
N ARG A 44 -12.38 -16.89 -6.13
CA ARG A 44 -12.54 -17.20 -4.70
C ARG A 44 -11.18 -17.30 -4.02
N GLY A 45 -11.04 -16.68 -2.85
CA GLY A 45 -9.82 -16.74 -2.06
C GLY A 45 -8.64 -15.97 -2.62
N LYS A 46 -8.81 -15.16 -3.68
CA LYS A 46 -7.73 -14.35 -4.28
C LYS A 46 -7.54 -12.99 -3.60
N GLY A 47 -8.30 -12.69 -2.55
CA GLY A 47 -8.25 -11.39 -1.87
C GLY A 47 -8.97 -10.30 -2.64
N VAL A 48 -8.62 -9.05 -2.33
CA VAL A 48 -9.08 -7.88 -3.09
C VAL A 48 -8.21 -7.73 -4.35
N VAL A 49 -8.86 -7.67 -5.51
CA VAL A 49 -8.17 -7.53 -6.80
C VAL A 49 -8.60 -6.26 -7.53
N ILE A 50 -7.79 -5.81 -8.44
CA ILE A 50 -8.05 -4.68 -9.33
C ILE A 50 -8.10 -5.22 -10.76
N ALA A 51 -9.22 -5.00 -11.46
CA ALA A 51 -9.39 -5.37 -12.87
C ALA A 51 -9.28 -4.11 -13.74
N MET A 52 -8.15 -3.97 -14.43
CA MET A 52 -7.84 -2.83 -15.28
C MET A 52 -7.05 -3.28 -16.51
N ASN A 53 -7.41 -2.75 -17.67
CA ASN A 53 -6.69 -3.00 -18.93
C ASN A 53 -6.46 -4.50 -19.22
N GLY A 54 -7.48 -5.34 -18.95
CA GLY A 54 -7.41 -6.79 -19.13
C GLY A 54 -6.61 -7.55 -18.09
N LEU A 55 -5.91 -6.88 -17.19
CA LEU A 55 -5.14 -7.50 -16.10
C LEU A 55 -5.95 -7.63 -14.82
N ILE A 56 -5.64 -8.66 -14.05
CA ILE A 56 -6.11 -8.86 -12.67
C ILE A 56 -4.91 -8.70 -11.75
N LEU A 57 -4.91 -7.63 -10.96
CA LEU A 57 -3.81 -7.27 -10.07
C LEU A 57 -4.22 -7.49 -8.63
N GLY A 58 -3.34 -8.03 -7.80
CA GLY A 58 -3.54 -8.09 -6.36
C GLY A 58 -3.42 -6.70 -5.73
N ALA A 59 -4.33 -6.34 -4.81
CA ALA A 59 -4.32 -5.03 -4.16
C ALA A 59 -3.00 -4.71 -3.44
N HIS A 60 -2.30 -5.73 -2.92
CA HIS A 60 -1.01 -5.58 -2.26
C HIS A 60 0.07 -5.03 -3.22
N GLY A 61 0.20 -5.61 -4.42
CA GLY A 61 1.25 -5.23 -5.39
C GLY A 61 0.85 -4.09 -6.33
N ALA A 62 -0.44 -3.86 -6.54
CA ALA A 62 -0.92 -2.93 -7.54
C ALA A 62 -0.54 -1.49 -7.22
N MET A 63 -0.07 -0.76 -8.23
CA MET A 63 0.20 0.68 -8.14
C MET A 63 -0.06 1.36 -9.48
N LYS A 64 -0.30 2.67 -9.41
CA LYS A 64 -0.40 3.52 -10.60
C LYS A 64 1.01 3.96 -11.00
N THR A 65 1.51 3.45 -12.11
CA THR A 65 2.89 3.66 -12.58
C THR A 65 3.04 4.77 -13.61
N ASN A 66 1.91 5.23 -14.18
CA ASN A 66 1.87 6.29 -15.18
C ASN A 66 0.67 7.20 -14.92
N THR A 67 0.78 8.46 -15.25
CA THR A 67 -0.27 9.46 -15.03
C THR A 67 -1.35 9.47 -16.10
N VAL A 68 -1.07 8.96 -17.31
CA VAL A 68 -1.89 9.12 -18.51
C VAL A 68 -2.28 7.79 -19.17
N ASP A 69 -1.35 6.84 -19.27
CA ASP A 69 -1.55 5.60 -20.02
C ASP A 69 -2.67 4.72 -19.45
N VAL A 70 -3.42 4.07 -20.33
CA VAL A 70 -4.43 3.10 -19.89
C VAL A 70 -3.82 1.88 -19.19
N GLN A 71 -2.57 1.52 -19.53
CA GLN A 71 -1.80 0.46 -18.89
C GLN A 71 -1.10 0.92 -17.60
N THR A 72 -1.68 1.87 -16.90
CA THR A 72 -1.04 2.52 -15.76
C THR A 72 -1.01 1.68 -14.49
N PHE A 73 -2.05 0.86 -14.26
CA PHE A 73 -2.07 0.00 -13.08
C PHE A 73 -1.29 -1.26 -13.35
N GLN A 74 -0.25 -1.46 -12.57
CA GLN A 74 0.67 -2.60 -12.66
C GLN A 74 1.05 -3.09 -11.27
N SER A 75 1.66 -4.26 -11.19
CA SER A 75 2.29 -4.79 -9.98
C SER A 75 3.79 -5.02 -10.28
N PRO A 76 4.62 -3.97 -10.22
CA PRO A 76 5.99 -4.05 -10.73
C PRO A 76 6.87 -5.08 -10.02
N ASN A 77 6.64 -5.31 -8.71
CA ASN A 77 7.44 -6.25 -7.92
C ASN A 77 6.96 -7.71 -8.03
N SER A 78 5.67 -7.95 -8.31
CA SER A 78 5.09 -9.30 -8.21
C SER A 78 4.34 -9.75 -9.47
N GLY A 79 4.15 -8.87 -10.45
CA GLY A 79 3.38 -9.17 -11.65
C GLY A 79 1.86 -9.20 -11.42
N ALA A 80 1.12 -9.46 -12.48
CA ALA A 80 -0.32 -9.64 -12.43
C ALA A 80 -0.68 -11.04 -11.92
N LEU A 81 -1.76 -11.15 -11.12
CA LEU A 81 -2.27 -12.46 -10.69
C LEU A 81 -2.87 -13.24 -11.87
N GLY A 82 -3.37 -12.54 -12.86
CA GLY A 82 -4.01 -13.13 -14.03
C GLY A 82 -4.51 -12.07 -15.00
N TYR A 83 -5.38 -12.50 -15.91
CA TYR A 83 -5.94 -11.64 -16.94
C TYR A 83 -7.34 -12.09 -17.33
N VAL A 84 -8.07 -11.22 -18.00
CA VAL A 84 -9.37 -11.52 -18.61
C VAL A 84 -9.22 -11.47 -20.13
N LEU A 85 -9.63 -12.53 -20.80
CA LEU A 85 -9.61 -12.61 -22.26
C LEU A 85 -10.91 -13.26 -22.76
N ASN A 86 -11.58 -12.60 -23.71
CA ASN A 86 -12.82 -13.11 -24.32
C ASN A 86 -13.89 -13.51 -23.27
N GLY A 87 -14.04 -12.70 -22.21
CA GLY A 87 -15.01 -12.97 -21.15
C GLY A 87 -14.67 -14.16 -20.25
N LYS A 88 -13.42 -14.62 -20.24
CA LYS A 88 -12.91 -15.69 -19.37
C LYS A 88 -11.77 -15.19 -18.52
N VAL A 89 -11.72 -15.66 -17.27
CA VAL A 89 -10.68 -15.33 -16.30
C VAL A 89 -9.61 -16.41 -16.29
N PHE A 90 -8.35 -15.98 -16.27
CA PHE A 90 -7.18 -16.84 -16.18
C PHE A 90 -6.29 -16.35 -15.04
N TYR A 91 -6.08 -17.18 -14.02
CA TYR A 91 -5.13 -16.91 -12.95
C TYR A 91 -3.87 -17.73 -13.15
N ASN A 92 -2.71 -17.06 -13.09
CA ASN A 92 -1.39 -17.69 -13.18
C ASN A 92 -0.66 -17.69 -11.84
N MET A 93 -1.08 -16.80 -10.90
CA MET A 93 -0.46 -16.62 -9.60
C MET A 93 -1.52 -16.34 -8.53
N GLU A 94 -1.09 -16.41 -7.27
CA GLU A 94 -1.90 -16.00 -6.12
C GLU A 94 -1.02 -15.29 -5.09
N SER A 95 -1.67 -14.52 -4.20
CA SER A 95 -0.96 -13.86 -3.10
C SER A 95 -0.64 -14.88 -2.01
N LEU A 96 0.63 -14.96 -1.63
CA LEU A 96 1.07 -15.74 -0.47
C LEU A 96 0.98 -14.96 0.84
N LYS A 97 0.68 -13.66 0.79
CA LYS A 97 0.48 -12.83 1.99
C LYS A 97 -0.88 -13.13 2.62
N ARG A 98 -0.95 -13.07 3.95
CA ARG A 98 -2.24 -13.22 4.67
C ARG A 98 -3.20 -12.10 4.24
N HIS A 99 -4.42 -12.47 3.93
CA HIS A 99 -5.45 -11.54 3.50
C HIS A 99 -6.85 -12.04 3.84
N THR A 100 -7.86 -11.18 3.73
CA THR A 100 -9.29 -11.46 3.95
C THR A 100 -9.53 -12.22 5.26
N THR A 101 -10.03 -13.45 5.23
CA THR A 101 -10.32 -14.27 6.42
C THR A 101 -9.09 -14.65 7.24
N GLY A 102 -7.89 -14.62 6.63
CA GLY A 102 -6.61 -14.87 7.31
C GLY A 102 -5.96 -13.59 7.85
N SER A 103 -6.60 -12.42 7.70
CA SER A 103 -6.09 -11.15 8.22
C SER A 103 -6.24 -11.07 9.73
N ASP A 104 -5.23 -10.51 10.39
CA ASP A 104 -5.28 -10.20 11.83
C ASP A 104 -6.07 -8.91 12.12
N PHE A 105 -6.47 -8.16 11.10
CA PHE A 105 -7.12 -6.86 11.24
C PHE A 105 -8.63 -6.94 11.05
N ASP A 106 -9.36 -6.35 12.00
CA ASP A 106 -10.79 -6.10 11.91
C ASP A 106 -11.05 -4.62 12.13
N VAL A 107 -11.73 -4.00 11.19
CA VAL A 107 -12.08 -2.56 11.22
C VAL A 107 -13.56 -2.31 11.45
N ALA A 108 -14.36 -3.36 11.62
CA ALA A 108 -15.82 -3.25 11.70
C ALA A 108 -16.32 -2.42 12.89
N HIS A 109 -15.52 -2.38 13.96
CA HIS A 109 -15.86 -1.70 15.22
C HIS A 109 -15.02 -0.43 15.46
N LEU A 110 -14.30 0.05 14.45
CA LEU A 110 -13.43 1.21 14.58
C LEU A 110 -14.15 2.47 14.05
N ASP A 111 -14.36 3.42 14.93
CA ASP A 111 -14.87 4.75 14.55
C ASP A 111 -13.78 5.60 13.90
N LYS A 112 -12.52 5.42 14.31
CA LYS A 112 -11.39 6.22 13.87
C LYS A 112 -10.11 5.39 13.81
N LEU A 113 -9.35 5.57 12.74
CA LEU A 113 -8.00 5.00 12.62
C LEU A 113 -6.93 5.89 13.27
N PRO A 114 -5.84 5.31 13.77
CA PRO A 114 -4.67 6.04 14.26
C PRO A 114 -4.13 7.03 13.22
N LYS A 115 -3.66 8.18 13.68
CA LYS A 115 -3.11 9.21 12.81
C LYS A 115 -1.68 8.84 12.40
N VAL A 116 -1.49 8.55 11.11
CA VAL A 116 -0.19 8.21 10.50
C VAL A 116 0.05 9.15 9.33
N GLY A 117 1.25 9.71 9.25
CA GLY A 117 1.63 10.59 8.14
C GLY A 117 2.80 10.03 7.34
N ILE A 118 3.08 10.67 6.21
CA ILE A 118 4.23 10.35 5.35
C ILE A 118 5.10 11.60 5.28
N VAL A 119 6.41 11.43 5.51
CA VAL A 119 7.41 12.46 5.28
C VAL A 119 8.36 11.99 4.17
N TYR A 120 8.56 12.83 3.16
CA TYR A 120 9.47 12.55 2.06
C TYR A 120 10.85 13.14 2.33
N SER A 121 11.88 12.33 2.12
CA SER A 121 13.27 12.79 2.11
C SER A 121 13.66 13.27 0.71
N TYR A 122 14.35 14.40 0.65
CA TYR A 122 14.87 15.01 -0.58
C TYR A 122 16.13 15.80 -0.26
N SER A 123 16.88 16.20 -1.29
CA SER A 123 18.09 17.05 -1.12
C SER A 123 17.73 18.31 -0.37
N ASN A 124 18.54 18.66 0.63
CA ASN A 124 18.35 19.85 1.46
C ASN A 124 17.02 19.93 2.19
N VAL A 125 16.44 18.77 2.57
CA VAL A 125 15.26 18.75 3.44
C VAL A 125 15.62 19.30 4.81
N GLU A 126 14.82 20.21 5.33
CA GLU A 126 15.00 20.79 6.65
C GLU A 126 14.24 20.00 7.73
N ALA A 127 14.72 20.06 8.97
CA ALA A 127 14.15 19.33 10.08
C ALA A 127 12.74 19.80 10.48
N ASP A 128 12.37 21.02 10.12
CA ASP A 128 11.09 21.65 10.47
C ASP A 128 9.87 20.95 9.83
N VAL A 129 10.06 20.25 8.71
CA VAL A 129 9.01 19.42 8.09
C VAL A 129 8.49 18.34 9.05
N MET A 130 9.26 18.00 10.08
CA MET A 130 8.88 17.02 11.11
C MET A 130 8.07 17.60 12.26
N ILE A 131 8.07 18.92 12.47
CA ILE A 131 7.41 19.59 13.60
C ILE A 131 5.92 19.23 13.69
N PRO A 132 5.12 19.24 12.59
CA PRO A 132 3.72 18.85 12.66
C PRO A 132 3.50 17.41 13.13
N PHE A 133 4.40 16.49 12.79
CA PHE A 133 4.28 15.08 13.20
C PHE A 133 4.51 14.90 14.70
N LEU A 134 5.43 15.67 15.27
CA LEU A 134 5.76 15.62 16.69
C LEU A 134 4.69 16.27 17.58
N ASN A 135 4.01 17.32 17.07
CA ASN A 135 3.16 18.19 17.89
C ASN A 135 1.65 17.95 17.70
N ASN A 136 1.22 17.26 16.64
CA ASN A 136 -0.20 17.16 16.26
C ASN A 136 -0.82 15.78 16.48
N GLY A 137 -0.29 14.99 17.44
CA GLY A 137 -0.87 13.71 17.85
C GLY A 137 -0.78 12.59 16.82
N TYR A 138 0.26 12.59 16.00
CA TYR A 138 0.56 11.45 15.15
C TYR A 138 1.03 10.27 16.01
N GLN A 139 0.61 9.07 15.63
CA GLN A 139 1.00 7.82 16.28
C GLN A 139 1.99 7.00 15.43
N GLY A 140 2.12 7.36 14.16
CA GLY A 140 3.06 6.74 13.25
C GLY A 140 3.52 7.68 12.15
N ILE A 141 4.73 7.46 11.67
CA ILE A 141 5.36 8.18 10.58
C ILE A 141 5.93 7.17 9.60
N ILE A 142 5.62 7.33 8.33
CA ILE A 142 6.30 6.67 7.24
C ILE A 142 7.33 7.63 6.68
N HIS A 143 8.59 7.27 6.78
CA HIS A 143 9.68 8.00 6.17
C HIS A 143 9.91 7.45 4.76
N ALA A 144 9.57 8.22 3.74
CA ALA A 144 9.81 7.90 2.33
C ALA A 144 11.22 8.38 1.93
N GLY A 145 12.21 7.52 2.15
CA GLY A 145 13.63 7.81 1.91
C GLY A 145 14.06 7.68 0.46
N VAL A 146 15.30 8.01 0.19
CA VAL A 146 15.96 7.74 -1.09
C VAL A 146 16.51 6.32 -1.12
N GLY A 147 16.70 5.74 -2.31
CA GLY A 147 17.29 4.41 -2.45
C GLY A 147 16.58 3.36 -1.57
N ASN A 148 17.32 2.65 -0.75
CA ASN A 148 16.82 1.63 0.18
C ASN A 148 16.25 2.23 1.50
N GLY A 149 15.54 3.34 1.40
CA GLY A 149 14.93 3.99 2.58
C GLY A 149 15.92 4.82 3.40
N ASN A 150 16.98 5.34 2.78
CA ASN A 150 17.99 6.18 3.44
C ASN A 150 17.38 7.44 4.01
N ILE A 151 17.86 7.81 5.19
CA ILE A 151 17.39 8.97 5.95
C ILE A 151 18.38 10.13 5.77
N HIS A 152 17.86 11.30 5.39
CA HIS A 152 18.68 12.52 5.36
C HIS A 152 19.14 12.90 6.78
N GLN A 153 20.38 13.36 6.89
CA GLN A 153 21.00 13.71 8.19
C GLN A 153 20.16 14.68 9.04
N ASN A 154 19.50 15.65 8.43
CA ASN A 154 18.64 16.62 9.13
C ASN A 154 17.35 16.00 9.70
N LEU A 155 16.85 14.92 9.12
CA LEU A 155 15.61 14.26 9.58
C LEU A 155 15.90 13.23 10.66
N PHE A 156 17.10 12.67 10.70
CA PHE A 156 17.44 11.56 11.58
C PHE A 156 17.18 11.88 13.06
N PRO A 157 17.67 13.00 13.64
CA PRO A 157 17.41 13.34 15.03
C PRO A 157 15.92 13.55 15.35
N MET A 158 15.14 14.01 14.36
CA MET A 158 13.72 14.23 14.53
C MET A 158 12.93 12.92 14.53
N LEU A 159 13.35 11.93 13.76
CA LEU A 159 12.78 10.58 13.77
C LEU A 159 13.11 9.85 15.08
N GLU A 160 14.33 10.02 15.62
CA GLU A 160 14.68 9.53 16.96
C GLU A 160 13.80 10.18 18.04
N LYS A 161 13.62 11.49 17.99
CA LYS A 161 12.71 12.21 18.89
C LYS A 161 11.27 11.70 18.79
N ALA A 162 10.80 11.41 17.58
CA ALA A 162 9.49 10.79 17.38
C ALA A 162 9.39 9.43 18.11
N ARG A 163 10.41 8.58 18.00
CA ARG A 163 10.46 7.31 18.73
C ARG A 163 10.44 7.50 20.25
N GLN A 164 11.20 8.46 20.78
CA GLN A 164 11.21 8.81 22.21
C GLN A 164 9.81 9.27 22.70
N GLN A 165 9.01 9.87 21.83
CA GLN A 165 7.62 10.24 22.10
C GLN A 165 6.62 9.09 21.90
N GLY A 166 7.08 7.87 21.57
CA GLY A 166 6.24 6.71 21.32
C GLY A 166 5.55 6.68 19.95
N ILE A 167 5.99 7.53 19.01
CA ILE A 167 5.51 7.52 17.62
C ILE A 167 6.29 6.44 16.85
N LEU A 168 5.60 5.49 16.23
CA LEU A 168 6.24 4.46 15.42
C LEU A 168 6.79 5.03 14.12
N VAL A 169 8.00 4.62 13.75
CA VAL A 169 8.67 5.03 12.51
C VAL A 169 8.85 3.83 11.59
N VAL A 170 8.32 3.92 10.38
CA VAL A 170 8.51 2.93 9.32
C VAL A 170 9.33 3.59 8.21
N ARG A 171 10.48 3.00 7.90
CA ARG A 171 11.28 3.38 6.73
C ARG A 171 10.69 2.73 5.48
N SER A 172 10.47 3.52 4.48
CA SER A 172 10.02 3.13 3.13
C SER A 172 10.83 3.90 2.10
N SER A 173 10.59 3.66 0.83
CA SER A 173 11.33 4.31 -0.25
C SER A 173 10.42 5.10 -1.17
N ARG A 174 10.96 6.21 -1.74
CA ARG A 174 10.37 6.92 -2.89
C ARG A 174 10.53 6.12 -4.18
N VAL A 175 11.47 5.17 -4.21
CA VAL A 175 11.69 4.32 -5.38
C VAL A 175 10.49 3.38 -5.52
N PRO A 176 9.88 3.30 -6.71
CA PRO A 176 8.61 2.58 -6.88
C PRO A 176 8.75 1.06 -6.86
N THR A 177 9.95 0.53 -7.00
CA THR A 177 10.22 -0.91 -7.08
C THR A 177 11.38 -1.32 -6.17
N GLY A 178 11.43 -2.59 -5.80
CA GLY A 178 12.40 -3.14 -4.87
C GLY A 178 11.98 -2.97 -3.40
N PRO A 179 12.51 -3.79 -2.50
CA PRO A 179 12.21 -3.72 -1.07
C PRO A 179 13.07 -2.68 -0.35
N THR A 180 12.51 -2.08 0.69
CA THR A 180 13.27 -1.44 1.75
C THR A 180 13.67 -2.52 2.75
N THR A 181 14.96 -2.79 2.89
CA THR A 181 15.46 -3.89 3.70
C THR A 181 15.79 -3.46 5.12
N LEU A 182 15.65 -4.40 6.05
CA LEU A 182 15.97 -4.20 7.46
C LEU A 182 17.50 -4.17 7.68
N ASP A 183 17.97 -3.31 8.57
CA ASP A 183 19.37 -3.22 9.01
C ASP A 183 20.42 -3.11 7.89
N ALA A 184 20.05 -2.55 6.71
CA ALA A 184 21.00 -2.37 5.62
C ALA A 184 21.68 -1.00 5.62
N GLU A 185 20.89 0.06 5.55
CA GLU A 185 21.38 1.44 5.46
C GLU A 185 21.27 2.18 6.79
N VAL A 186 20.43 1.68 7.67
CA VAL A 186 20.17 2.20 9.01
C VAL A 186 20.10 1.01 9.96
N ASP A 187 20.69 1.13 11.13
CA ASP A 187 20.53 0.17 12.23
C ASP A 187 19.11 0.28 12.82
N ASP A 188 18.16 -0.41 12.19
CA ASP A 188 16.75 -0.34 12.57
C ASP A 188 16.51 -0.87 14.00
N ASN A 189 17.30 -1.84 14.45
CA ASN A 189 17.19 -2.38 15.81
C ASN A 189 17.59 -1.34 16.86
N LYS A 190 18.69 -0.62 16.65
CA LYS A 190 19.16 0.45 17.53
C LYS A 190 18.13 1.58 17.66
N TYR A 191 17.57 2.01 16.52
CA TYR A 191 16.65 3.15 16.49
C TYR A 191 15.19 2.74 16.63
N GLN A 192 14.88 1.45 16.71
CA GLN A 192 13.54 0.89 16.80
C GLN A 192 12.68 1.34 15.60
N PHE A 193 13.26 1.35 14.42
CA PHE A 193 12.56 1.59 13.18
C PHE A 193 12.10 0.26 12.56
N VAL A 194 11.14 0.33 11.65
CA VAL A 194 10.62 -0.82 10.91
C VAL A 194 10.85 -0.58 9.43
N ALA A 195 11.30 -1.58 8.70
CA ALA A 195 11.43 -1.51 7.24
C ALA A 195 10.12 -1.94 6.57
N SER A 196 9.66 -1.17 5.58
CA SER A 196 8.38 -1.43 4.88
C SER A 196 8.42 -2.60 3.91
N GLN A 197 9.58 -3.20 3.69
CA GLN A 197 9.79 -4.23 2.67
C GLN A 197 9.32 -3.74 1.30
N GLU A 198 8.47 -4.51 0.60
CA GLU A 198 7.97 -4.18 -0.72
C GLU A 198 6.82 -3.15 -0.75
N LEU A 199 6.36 -2.69 0.42
CA LEU A 199 5.28 -1.71 0.49
C LEU A 199 5.80 -0.29 0.20
N ASN A 200 5.18 0.37 -0.77
CA ASN A 200 5.40 1.79 -0.98
C ASN A 200 4.88 2.61 0.21
N PRO A 201 5.27 3.89 0.35
CA PRO A 201 4.91 4.70 1.51
C PRO A 201 3.41 4.78 1.79
N GLN A 202 2.57 4.83 0.75
CA GLN A 202 1.12 4.93 0.87
C GLN A 202 0.52 3.65 1.47
N LYS A 203 0.97 2.48 1.01
CA LYS A 203 0.51 1.18 1.51
C LYS A 203 1.08 0.87 2.89
N ALA A 204 2.35 1.19 3.13
CA ALA A 204 2.97 1.09 4.45
C ALA A 204 2.19 1.94 5.48
N ARG A 205 1.72 3.13 5.07
CA ARG A 205 0.88 3.98 5.92
C ARG A 205 -0.44 3.29 6.30
N VAL A 206 -1.12 2.67 5.34
CA VAL A 206 -2.38 1.96 5.62
C VAL A 206 -2.12 0.79 6.57
N LEU A 207 -1.08 0.00 6.32
CA LEU A 207 -0.73 -1.12 7.19
C LEU A 207 -0.38 -0.64 8.60
N LEU A 208 0.40 0.44 8.76
CA LEU A 208 0.73 0.98 10.07
C LEU A 208 -0.50 1.51 10.81
N MET A 209 -1.47 2.13 10.12
CA MET A 209 -2.73 2.53 10.75
C MET A 209 -3.49 1.33 11.32
N LEU A 210 -3.52 0.21 10.59
CA LEU A 210 -4.16 -1.02 11.05
C LEU A 210 -3.37 -1.67 12.19
N ALA A 211 -2.06 -1.77 12.09
CA ALA A 211 -1.20 -2.34 13.13
C ALA A 211 -1.33 -1.59 14.46
N LEU A 212 -1.37 -0.26 14.42
CA LEU A 212 -1.54 0.60 15.59
C LEU A 212 -2.91 0.44 16.30
N THR A 213 -3.89 -0.21 15.68
CA THR A 213 -5.13 -0.60 16.39
C THR A 213 -4.94 -1.79 17.30
N LYS A 214 -3.84 -2.53 17.13
CA LYS A 214 -3.53 -3.77 17.86
C LYS A 214 -2.36 -3.59 18.84
N THR A 215 -1.29 -2.93 18.41
CA THR A 215 -0.05 -2.84 19.17
C THR A 215 0.72 -1.56 18.87
N LYS A 216 1.53 -1.12 19.86
CA LYS A 216 2.57 -0.11 19.69
C LYS A 216 3.97 -0.70 19.80
N ASP A 217 4.07 -2.00 19.93
CA ASP A 217 5.33 -2.71 19.95
C ASP A 217 5.88 -2.82 18.53
N TRP A 218 6.98 -2.15 18.26
CA TRP A 218 7.61 -2.09 16.94
C TRP A 218 8.15 -3.44 16.43
N LYS A 219 8.31 -4.43 17.32
CA LYS A 219 8.74 -5.80 16.97
C LYS A 219 7.60 -6.72 16.54
N LYS A 220 6.36 -6.27 16.69
CA LYS A 220 5.15 -7.04 16.36
C LYS A 220 4.44 -6.46 15.15
#